data_e8848173fbf5c592eda11dd8ddbe5d05
#
_entry.id   e8848173fbf5c592eda11dd8ddbe5d05
#
_cell.length_a   1.000
_cell.length_b   1.000
_cell.length_c   1.000
_cell.angle_alpha   90.00
_cell.angle_beta   90.00
_cell.angle_gamma   90.00
#
_symmetry.space_group_name_H-M   'P 1'
#
loop_
_entity.id
_entity.type
_entity.pdbx_description
1 polymer ?
#
loop_
_entity_poly.entity_id
_entity_poly.type
_entity_poly.pdbx_seq_one_letter_code
_entity_poly.pdbx_strand_id
1 'polypeptide(L)'
;MSRYVSFVGKRVEAQYRVADIHQKSAGTLVADTGRCIVIEEHLLQGERKKTMRVEIPYEYVIRLAEAPRNPDESVAVHSVPPKARR
;
A
#
# COMPACT_ATOMS: atom_id res chain seq x y z
N MET A 1 4.83 20.37 5.41
CA MET A 1 5.27 20.18 4.04
C MET A 1 5.01 18.75 3.62
N SER A 2 4.48 18.57 2.42
CA SER A 2 4.05 17.26 2.00
C SER A 2 5.21 16.50 1.40
N ARG A 3 5.71 15.50 2.12
CA ARG A 3 6.89 14.75 1.71
C ARG A 3 6.63 13.78 0.59
N TYR A 4 5.40 13.32 0.49
CA TYR A 4 5.09 12.22 -0.40
C TYR A 4 4.15 12.60 -1.52
N VAL A 5 4.04 13.91 -1.77
CA VAL A 5 3.05 14.38 -2.75
C VAL A 5 3.32 13.80 -4.14
N SER A 6 4.57 13.51 -4.45
CA SER A 6 4.87 12.94 -5.77
C SER A 6 4.35 11.52 -5.93
N PHE A 7 3.93 10.89 -4.84
CA PHE A 7 3.37 9.54 -4.90
C PHE A 7 1.85 9.55 -4.98
N VAL A 8 1.23 10.73 -4.86
CA VAL A 8 -0.24 10.78 -4.87
C VAL A 8 -0.75 10.31 -6.22
N GLY A 9 -1.69 9.40 -6.19
CA GLY A 9 -2.24 8.77 -7.38
C GLY A 9 -1.52 7.51 -7.78
N LYS A 10 -0.42 7.18 -7.13
CA LYS A 10 0.37 6.01 -7.49
C LYS A 10 0.12 4.88 -6.51
N ARG A 11 0.42 3.69 -6.97
CA ARG A 11 0.34 2.54 -6.11
C ARG A 11 1.58 2.49 -5.26
N VAL A 12 1.40 2.35 -3.96
CA VAL A 12 2.52 2.42 -3.01
C VAL A 12 2.42 1.31 -1.99
N GLU A 13 3.54 1.04 -1.36
CA GLU A 13 3.59 0.18 -0.18
C GLU A 13 4.21 0.99 0.93
N ALA A 14 3.52 1.08 2.05
CA ALA A 14 4.00 1.81 3.20
C ALA A 14 4.33 0.83 4.32
N GLN A 15 5.49 1.03 4.93
CA GLN A 15 5.83 0.32 6.14
C GLN A 15 5.78 1.34 7.25
N TYR A 16 5.08 1.01 8.31
CA TYR A 16 4.93 1.95 9.42
C TYR A 16 4.92 1.20 10.73
N ARG A 17 5.04 1.93 11.79
CA ARG A 17 5.18 1.35 13.10
C ARG A 17 4.28 2.06 14.07
N VAL A 18 3.45 1.29 14.76
CA VAL A 18 2.60 1.83 15.79
C VAL A 18 3.01 1.12 17.07
N ALA A 19 3.50 1.88 18.03
CA ALA A 19 4.10 1.32 19.24
C ALA A 19 5.23 0.38 18.81
N ASP A 20 5.20 -0.87 19.14
CA ASP A 20 6.24 -1.81 18.77
C ASP A 20 5.82 -2.72 17.65
N ILE A 21 4.73 -2.41 16.99
CA ILE A 21 4.19 -3.29 15.96
C ILE A 21 4.46 -2.72 14.59
N HIS A 22 5.15 -3.48 13.77
CA HIS A 22 5.40 -3.11 12.37
C HIS A 22 4.21 -3.52 11.54
N GLN A 23 3.78 -2.62 10.67
CA GLN A 23 2.62 -2.85 9.83
C GLN A 23 2.98 -2.50 8.40
N LYS A 24 2.23 -3.05 7.47
CA LYS A 24 2.34 -2.70 6.06
C LYS A 24 0.97 -2.35 5.53
N SER A 25 0.96 -1.41 4.60
CA SER A 25 -0.26 -1.07 3.90
C SER A 25 0.10 -0.88 2.44
N ALA A 26 -0.64 -1.48 1.55
CA ALA A 26 -0.39 -1.37 0.13
C ALA A 26 -1.67 -0.94 -0.56
N GLY A 27 -1.57 0.01 -1.45
CA GLY A 27 -2.73 0.52 -2.16
C GLY A 27 -2.36 1.77 -2.91
N THR A 28 -3.33 2.63 -3.15
CA THR A 28 -3.11 3.88 -3.84
C THR A 28 -2.98 4.99 -2.82
N LEU A 29 -1.94 5.80 -2.95
CA LEU A 29 -1.82 6.97 -2.09
C LEU A 29 -2.78 8.01 -2.63
N VAL A 30 -3.81 8.31 -1.87
CA VAL A 30 -4.84 9.23 -2.35
C VAL A 30 -4.67 10.63 -1.81
N ALA A 31 -3.90 10.79 -0.76
CA ALA A 31 -3.68 12.13 -0.22
C ALA A 31 -2.45 12.18 0.65
N ASP A 32 -1.83 13.34 0.68
CA ASP A 32 -0.76 13.64 1.62
C ASP A 32 -1.12 15.00 2.20
N THR A 33 -1.49 15.02 3.47
CA THR A 33 -1.98 16.24 4.09
C THR A 33 -0.86 17.11 4.66
N GLY A 34 0.38 16.65 4.58
CA GLY A 34 1.49 17.33 5.23
C GLY A 34 1.73 16.83 6.64
N ARG A 35 0.82 16.05 7.17
CA ARG A 35 0.96 15.46 8.50
C ARG A 35 0.75 13.96 8.46
N CYS A 36 -0.04 13.48 7.52
CA CYS A 36 -0.25 12.07 7.37
C CYS A 36 -0.47 11.74 5.90
N ILE A 37 -0.35 10.48 5.58
CA ILE A 37 -0.66 9.99 4.25
C ILE A 37 -1.91 9.14 4.37
N VAL A 38 -2.69 9.11 3.29
CA VAL A 38 -3.92 8.33 3.23
C VAL A 38 -3.79 7.34 2.09
N ILE A 39 -3.88 6.06 2.42
CA ILE A 39 -3.76 4.99 1.44
C ILE A 39 -5.11 4.30 1.30
N GLU A 40 -5.54 4.13 0.07
CA GLU A 40 -6.79 3.45 -0.21
C GLU A 40 -6.48 2.03 -0.62
N GLU A 41 -6.98 1.07 0.15
CA GLU A 41 -6.77 -0.33 -0.12
C GLU A 41 -8.03 -0.93 -0.69
N HIS A 42 -7.86 -1.80 -1.68
CA HIS A 42 -8.98 -2.49 -2.29
C HIS A 42 -8.90 -3.95 -1.92
N LEU A 43 -9.95 -4.44 -1.30
CA LEU A 43 -9.98 -5.80 -0.81
C LEU A 43 -11.10 -6.56 -1.48
N LEU A 44 -10.88 -7.85 -1.65
CA LEU A 44 -11.92 -8.74 -2.13
C LEU A 44 -12.33 -9.63 -0.98
N GLN A 45 -13.64 -9.66 -0.71
CA GLN A 45 -14.14 -10.58 0.29
C GLN A 45 -15.21 -11.39 -0.42
N GLY A 46 -14.83 -12.61 -0.84
CA GLY A 46 -15.70 -13.41 -1.66
C GLY A 46 -15.88 -12.68 -2.98
N GLU A 47 -17.11 -12.36 -3.32
CA GLU A 47 -17.39 -11.65 -4.56
C GLU A 47 -17.57 -10.16 -4.35
N ARG A 48 -17.39 -9.69 -3.12
CA ARG A 48 -17.58 -8.29 -2.85
C ARG A 48 -16.27 -7.56 -2.88
N LYS A 49 -16.30 -6.36 -3.43
CA LYS A 49 -15.16 -5.47 -3.37
C LYS A 49 -15.37 -4.52 -2.22
N LYS A 50 -14.34 -4.31 -1.46
CA LYS A 50 -14.38 -3.39 -0.35
C LYS A 50 -13.21 -2.45 -0.44
N THR A 51 -13.46 -1.18 -0.19
CA THR A 51 -12.41 -0.18 -0.19
C THR A 51 -12.25 0.35 1.22
N MET A 52 -11.02 0.41 1.68
CA MET A 52 -10.70 0.95 2.99
C MET A 52 -9.66 2.04 2.85
N ARG A 53 -9.74 3.04 3.70
CA ARG A 53 -8.71 4.06 3.75
C ARG A 53 -7.98 3.98 5.06
N VAL A 54 -6.67 4.06 4.98
CA VAL A 54 -5.80 4.01 6.14
C VAL A 54 -5.06 5.31 6.20
N GLU A 55 -5.17 6.01 7.33
CA GLU A 55 -4.42 7.25 7.54
C GLU A 55 -3.22 6.93 8.40
N ILE A 56 -2.04 7.30 7.93
CA ILE A 56 -0.81 7.00 8.65
C ILE A 56 -0.10 8.30 8.91
N PRO A 57 0.01 8.73 10.17
CA PRO A 57 0.77 9.93 10.50
C PRO A 57 2.23 9.78 10.10
N TYR A 58 2.83 10.87 9.66
CA TYR A 58 4.21 10.86 9.21
C TYR A 58 5.14 10.23 10.24
N GLU A 59 4.90 10.52 11.49
CA GLU A 59 5.81 10.06 12.53
C GLU A 59 5.83 8.54 12.67
N TYR A 60 4.84 7.86 12.11
CA TYR A 60 4.83 6.41 12.16
C TYR A 60 5.40 5.79 10.90
N VAL A 61 5.55 6.55 9.83
CA VAL A 61 6.00 6.00 8.56
C VAL A 61 7.48 5.68 8.65
N ILE A 62 7.83 4.43 8.37
CA ILE A 62 9.22 4.00 8.30
C ILE A 62 9.69 4.15 6.87
N ARG A 63 8.87 3.74 5.92
CA ARG A 63 9.25 3.76 4.53
C ARG A 63 8.03 3.79 3.65
N LEU A 64 8.09 4.58 2.60
CA LEU A 64 7.06 4.57 1.56
C LEU A 64 7.76 4.41 0.23
N ALA A 65 7.31 3.47 -0.55
CA ALA A 65 7.90 3.21 -1.86
C ALA A 65 6.81 2.95 -2.86
N GLU A 66 7.09 3.28 -4.10
CA GLU A 66 6.16 3.00 -5.18
C GLU A 66 6.14 1.48 -5.40
N ALA A 67 4.96 0.90 -5.39
CA ALA A 67 4.83 -0.53 -5.57
C ALA A 67 4.82 -0.86 -7.06
N PRO A 68 5.25 -2.04 -7.43
CA PRO A 68 5.18 -2.42 -8.82
C PRO A 68 3.74 -2.56 -9.21
N ARG A 69 3.46 -2.35 -10.48
CA ARG A 69 2.21 -2.54 -10.97
C ARG A 69 1.83 -3.93 -10.77
N ASN A 70 0.67 -4.15 -10.59
CA ASN A 70 0.25 -5.35 -10.23
C ASN A 70 0.72 -6.47 -10.90
N PRO A 71 1.06 -7.32 -10.31
CA PRO A 71 1.52 -8.43 -10.83
C PRO A 71 0.50 -9.34 -11.21
N ASP A 72 -0.46 -9.16 -11.06
CA ASP A 72 -1.26 -9.96 -11.50
C ASP A 72 -1.40 -9.70 -12.52
N GLU A 73 -0.92 -8.82 -12.37
CA GLU A 73 -0.62 -8.42 -12.94
C GLU A 73 0.57 -8.74 -12.93
N SER A 74 1.02 -9.01 -12.59
CA SER A 74 2.11 -9.39 -12.53
C SER A 74 2.22 -10.59 -12.01
N VAL A 75 1.74 -10.92 -11.86
CA VAL A 75 1.67 -11.86 -11.45
C VAL A 75 1.68 -12.55 -11.39
N ALA A 76 1.64 -12.79 -11.12
CA ALA A 76 1.57 -13.45 -10.87
C ALA A 76 1.92 -14.04 -10.64
N VAL A 77 2.03 -13.99 -10.35
CA VAL A 77 2.30 -14.54 -10.14
C VAL A 77 2.53 -15.02 -9.64
N HIS A 78 2.67 -15.12 -9.32
CA HIS A 78 2.79 -15.53 -9.05
C HIS A 78 2.98 -16.10 -8.68
N SER A 79 3.06 -16.20 -8.56
CA SER A 79 3.09 -16.74 -8.54
C SER A 79 3.35 -17.41 -8.38
N VAL A 80 3.59 -17.73 -8.29
CA VAL A 80 3.77 -18.43 -8.40
C VAL A 80 4.15 -18.94 -8.22
N PRO A 81 4.28 -19.20 -8.19
CA PRO A 81 4.61 -19.79 -8.21
C PRO A 81 4.91 -20.25 -8.00
N PRO A 82 5.05 -20.50 -7.93
CA PRO A 82 5.29 -20.87 -8.02
C PRO A 82 5.37 -21.39 -7.89
N LYS A 83 5.45 -21.74 -7.92
CA LYS A 83 5.36 -22.05 -8.19
C LYS A 83 5.44 -22.59 -8.42
N ALA A 84 5.48 -22.89 -8.30
CA ALA A 84 5.39 -23.19 -8.79
C ALA A 84 5.51 -23.71 -9.16
N ARG A 85 5.68 -24.05 -9.17
CA ARG A 85 5.68 -24.27 -9.64
C ARG A 85 5.83 -24.92 -9.90
N ARG A 86 5.95 -25.20 -9.90
CA ARG A 86 6.03 -25.54 -10.29
C ARG A 86 6.20 -25.82 -10.56
#